data_76cf58d40f3bb34b42f27d98b445d08e
#
_entry.id   76cf58d40f3bb34b42f27d98b445d08e
#
_cell.length_a   1.000
_cell.length_b   1.000
_cell.length_c   1.000
_cell.angle_alpha   90.00
_cell.angle_beta   90.00
_cell.angle_gamma   90.00
#
_symmetry.space_group_name_H-M   'P 1'
#
loop_
_entity.id
_entity.type
_entity.pdbx_description
1 polymer ?
#
loop_
_entity_poly.entity_id
_entity_poly.type
_entity_poly.pdbx_seq_one_letter_code
_entity_poly.pdbx_strand_id
1 'polypeptide(L)'
;MIRHAMVLLATAGLAACSAPHVAPAPDAGWSHYGGDAGGQRYSAAAQITRENVKRLKPVWSFSTGDMATKGAAMDRASFEVTPILAAGRLYLCSPFNEASAIDPATGKALWRFDPKIATDVRYPNDYNCRGLAYWKNPAAAPNAPCAQ
;
A
#
# COMPACT_ATOMS: atom_id res chain seq x y z
N MET A 1 7.42 44.67 -61.55
CA MET A 1 6.34 43.78 -61.08
C MET A 1 6.96 42.81 -60.08
N ILE A 2 6.83 43.04 -58.76
CA ILE A 2 7.41 42.25 -57.68
C ILE A 2 6.26 41.42 -57.08
N ARG A 3 6.33 40.09 -57.20
CA ARG A 3 5.33 39.15 -56.61
C ARG A 3 5.77 38.82 -55.21
N HIS A 4 4.97 39.25 -54.23
CA HIS A 4 5.14 38.86 -52.82
C HIS A 4 4.56 37.47 -52.64
N ALA A 5 5.41 36.51 -52.26
CA ALA A 5 5.01 35.18 -51.85
C ALA A 5 4.70 35.21 -50.35
N MET A 6 3.43 34.96 -49.98
CA MET A 6 2.95 34.88 -48.61
C MET A 6 3.20 33.49 -48.09
N VAL A 7 4.12 33.36 -47.12
CA VAL A 7 4.39 32.10 -46.43
C VAL A 7 3.41 31.94 -45.27
N LEU A 8 2.49 30.98 -45.40
CA LEU A 8 1.61 30.57 -44.31
C LEU A 8 2.37 29.62 -43.37
N LEU A 9 2.70 30.09 -42.17
CA LEU A 9 3.17 29.20 -41.06
C LEU A 9 1.95 28.49 -40.48
N ALA A 10 1.88 27.17 -40.69
CA ALA A 10 0.95 26.29 -40.00
C ALA A 10 1.50 25.97 -38.61
N THR A 11 0.89 26.54 -37.56
CA THR A 11 1.16 26.15 -36.17
C THR A 11 0.45 24.84 -35.86
N ALA A 12 1.20 23.72 -35.79
CA ALA A 12 0.70 22.44 -35.31
C ALA A 12 0.52 22.56 -33.78
N GLY A 13 -0.74 22.65 -33.32
CA GLY A 13 -1.07 22.59 -31.92
C GLY A 13 -0.81 21.18 -31.36
N LEU A 14 0.11 21.04 -30.40
CA LEU A 14 0.25 19.84 -29.61
C LEU A 14 -0.99 19.68 -28.72
N ALA A 15 -1.92 18.83 -29.12
CA ALA A 15 -2.99 18.38 -28.24
C ALA A 15 -2.35 17.47 -27.17
N ALA A 16 -2.11 17.99 -25.99
CA ALA A 16 -1.75 17.19 -24.82
C ALA A 16 -2.93 16.25 -24.51
N CYS A 17 -2.75 14.95 -24.71
CA CYS A 17 -3.71 13.94 -24.28
C CYS A 17 -3.74 13.96 -22.74
N SER A 18 -4.63 14.74 -22.15
CA SER A 18 -4.99 14.63 -20.74
C SER A 18 -5.83 13.36 -20.61
N ALA A 19 -5.23 12.27 -20.14
CA ALA A 19 -6.01 11.11 -19.71
C ALA A 19 -6.96 11.57 -18.59
N PRO A 20 -8.23 11.14 -18.62
CA PRO A 20 -9.17 11.49 -17.56
C PRO A 20 -8.61 10.95 -16.23
N HIS A 21 -8.35 11.83 -15.29
CA HIS A 21 -7.98 11.46 -13.94
C HIS A 21 -9.23 10.91 -13.26
N VAL A 22 -9.37 9.58 -13.25
CA VAL A 22 -10.42 8.90 -12.50
C VAL A 22 -10.07 9.04 -11.02
N ALA A 23 -10.77 9.93 -10.34
CA ALA A 23 -10.67 10.03 -8.88
C ALA A 23 -11.00 8.65 -8.28
N PRO A 24 -10.17 8.07 -7.39
CA PRO A 24 -10.50 6.84 -6.70
C PRO A 24 -11.82 7.02 -5.95
N ALA A 25 -12.69 5.99 -5.99
CA ALA A 25 -13.94 6.00 -5.24
C ALA A 25 -13.65 6.26 -3.74
N PRO A 26 -14.55 6.96 -3.03
CA PRO A 26 -14.36 7.31 -1.61
C PRO A 26 -14.04 6.13 -0.70
N ASP A 27 -14.43 4.93 -1.09
CA ASP A 27 -14.21 3.66 -0.38
C ASP A 27 -13.05 2.82 -0.95
N ALA A 28 -12.27 3.36 -1.88
CA ALA A 28 -11.10 2.67 -2.39
C ALA A 28 -10.08 2.53 -1.25
N GLY A 29 -9.93 1.33 -0.73
CA GLY A 29 -8.94 1.01 0.28
C GLY A 29 -7.52 1.31 -0.23
N TRP A 30 -6.54 1.13 0.61
CA TRP A 30 -5.11 1.25 0.27
C TRP A 30 -4.58 -0.13 -0.10
N SER A 31 -4.96 -0.66 -1.27
CA SER A 31 -4.73 -2.06 -1.66
C SER A 31 -3.32 -2.37 -2.17
N HIS A 32 -2.50 -1.35 -2.40
CA HIS A 32 -1.13 -1.46 -2.86
C HIS A 32 -0.19 -0.65 -1.96
N TYR A 33 1.09 -0.97 -1.97
CA TYR A 33 2.13 -0.23 -1.24
C TYR A 33 2.04 1.29 -1.46
N GLY A 34 1.80 1.73 -2.67
CA GLY A 34 1.66 3.14 -3.05
C GLY A 34 0.22 3.65 -3.12
N GLY A 35 -0.75 2.94 -2.55
CA GLY A 35 -2.17 3.28 -2.61
C GLY A 35 -2.87 2.60 -3.78
N ASP A 36 -2.37 2.79 -4.97
CA ASP A 36 -2.81 2.19 -6.23
C ASP A 36 -1.67 1.46 -6.96
N ALA A 37 -1.98 0.80 -8.08
CA ALA A 37 -0.99 0.11 -8.90
C ALA A 37 0.06 1.05 -9.52
N GLY A 38 -0.24 2.33 -9.66
CA GLY A 38 0.67 3.36 -10.15
C GLY A 38 1.57 3.95 -9.07
N GLY A 39 1.33 3.63 -7.79
CA GLY A 39 2.13 4.12 -6.68
C GLY A 39 2.00 5.61 -6.42
N GLN A 40 0.85 6.21 -6.72
CA GLN A 40 0.63 7.67 -6.62
C GLN A 40 0.67 8.22 -5.19
N ARG A 41 0.49 7.36 -4.18
CA ARG A 41 0.48 7.72 -2.74
C ARG A 41 -0.51 8.83 -2.41
N TYR A 42 -1.61 8.88 -3.15
CA TYR A 42 -2.67 9.86 -2.98
C TYR A 42 -3.92 9.20 -2.37
N SER A 43 -4.54 9.91 -1.43
CA SER A 43 -5.86 9.56 -0.88
C SER A 43 -6.80 10.75 -1.05
N ALA A 44 -8.01 10.48 -1.54
CA ALA A 44 -9.09 11.48 -1.60
C ALA A 44 -9.77 11.70 -0.24
N ALA A 45 -9.36 11.00 0.82
CA ALA A 45 -9.89 11.18 2.17
C ALA A 45 -9.60 12.60 2.67
N ALA A 46 -10.65 13.32 3.05
CA ALA A 46 -10.59 14.73 3.46
C ALA A 46 -11.06 14.97 4.90
N GLN A 47 -11.24 13.90 5.70
CA GLN A 47 -11.72 14.03 7.08
C GLN A 47 -10.68 14.65 8.02
N ILE A 48 -9.39 14.51 7.70
CA ILE A 48 -8.31 15.11 8.46
C ILE A 48 -7.92 16.42 7.79
N THR A 49 -8.01 17.53 8.54
CA THR A 49 -7.71 18.89 8.07
C THR A 49 -6.66 19.55 8.96
N ARG A 50 -6.16 20.73 8.54
CA ARG A 50 -5.23 21.53 9.36
C ARG A 50 -5.82 21.91 10.71
N GLU A 51 -7.14 22.11 10.77
CA GLU A 51 -7.86 22.55 11.97
C GLU A 51 -8.07 21.39 12.95
N ASN A 52 -8.20 20.15 12.47
CA ASN A 52 -8.54 19.01 13.30
C ASN A 52 -7.38 18.02 13.56
N VAL A 53 -6.29 18.08 12.79
CA VAL A 53 -5.16 17.14 12.92
C VAL A 53 -4.57 17.10 14.35
N LYS A 54 -4.56 18.22 15.06
CA LYS A 54 -4.07 18.29 16.45
C LYS A 54 -4.95 17.55 17.46
N ARG A 55 -6.18 17.17 17.07
CA ARG A 55 -7.14 16.43 17.91
C ARG A 55 -7.07 14.91 17.70
N LEU A 56 -6.24 14.43 16.78
CA LEU A 56 -6.05 13.00 16.55
C LEU A 56 -5.52 12.33 17.82
N LYS A 57 -6.09 11.17 18.12
CA LYS A 57 -5.67 10.32 19.24
C LYS A 57 -5.54 8.89 18.74
N PRO A 58 -4.53 8.12 19.21
CA PRO A 58 -4.49 6.68 18.97
C PRO A 58 -5.75 6.03 19.53
N VAL A 59 -6.41 5.17 18.75
CA VAL A 59 -7.57 4.39 19.19
C VAL A 59 -7.20 2.96 19.55
N TRP A 60 -6.13 2.44 18.97
CA TRP A 60 -5.54 1.15 19.28
C TRP A 60 -4.08 1.11 18.82
N SER A 61 -3.35 0.10 19.27
CA SER A 61 -2.03 -0.27 18.78
C SER A 61 -1.95 -1.78 18.55
N PHE A 62 -1.13 -2.19 17.60
CA PHE A 62 -0.88 -3.60 17.30
C PHE A 62 0.60 -3.89 17.42
N SER A 63 0.96 -4.98 18.08
CA SER A 63 2.33 -5.49 18.18
C SER A 63 2.45 -6.81 17.42
N THR A 64 3.50 -6.93 16.60
CA THR A 64 3.85 -8.21 15.95
C THR A 64 4.38 -9.23 16.95
N GLY A 65 4.88 -8.78 18.09
CA GLY A 65 5.46 -9.65 19.13
C GLY A 65 6.92 -10.04 18.87
N ASP A 66 7.53 -9.60 17.78
CA ASP A 66 8.89 -9.99 17.40
C ASP A 66 9.93 -9.62 18.46
N MET A 67 9.78 -8.45 19.09
CA MET A 67 10.66 -8.00 20.19
C MET A 67 10.76 -9.03 21.35
N ALA A 68 9.66 -9.74 21.61
CA ALA A 68 9.61 -10.72 22.67
C ALA A 68 10.03 -12.14 22.23
N THR A 69 9.96 -12.44 20.93
CA THR A 69 10.05 -13.81 20.44
C THR A 69 11.29 -14.11 19.58
N LYS A 70 11.92 -13.10 18.99
CA LYS A 70 13.00 -13.28 18.01
C LYS A 70 14.41 -13.08 18.58
N GLY A 71 14.53 -12.67 19.85
CA GLY A 71 15.82 -12.55 20.54
C GLY A 71 16.86 -11.73 19.76
N ALA A 72 18.09 -12.24 19.67
CA ALA A 72 19.20 -11.57 18.98
C ALA A 72 18.99 -11.34 17.47
N ALA A 73 18.03 -12.02 16.84
CA ALA A 73 17.71 -11.74 15.43
C ALA A 73 17.14 -10.34 15.24
N MET A 74 16.58 -9.72 16.29
CA MET A 74 16.09 -8.34 16.27
C MET A 74 17.18 -7.31 16.00
N ASP A 75 18.44 -7.57 16.38
CA ASP A 75 19.57 -6.66 16.14
C ASP A 75 19.83 -6.42 14.63
N ARG A 76 19.26 -7.29 13.81
CA ARG A 76 19.37 -7.27 12.35
C ARG A 76 18.02 -7.12 11.66
N ALA A 77 17.02 -6.62 12.36
CA ALA A 77 15.66 -6.49 11.84
C ALA A 77 15.29 -5.02 11.60
N SER A 78 14.71 -4.74 10.44
CA SER A 78 14.17 -3.43 10.09
C SER A 78 12.67 -3.53 9.82
N PHE A 79 11.88 -2.77 10.56
CA PHE A 79 10.43 -2.71 10.38
C PHE A 79 10.08 -1.62 9.36
N GLU A 80 9.98 -1.99 8.08
CA GLU A 80 9.80 -1.06 6.96
C GLU A 80 8.47 -1.24 6.23
N VAL A 81 7.55 -1.99 6.82
CA VAL A 81 6.30 -2.34 6.16
C VAL A 81 5.40 -1.13 5.95
N THR A 82 4.78 -1.04 4.78
CA THR A 82 3.58 -0.23 4.56
C THR A 82 2.37 -1.16 4.61
N PRO A 83 1.50 -1.03 5.62
CA PRO A 83 0.26 -1.80 5.67
C PRO A 83 -0.64 -1.48 4.48
N ILE A 84 -1.37 -2.49 3.99
CA ILE A 84 -2.40 -2.31 2.97
C ILE A 84 -3.78 -2.51 3.56
N LEU A 85 -4.77 -1.77 3.04
CA LEU A 85 -6.19 -1.92 3.38
C LEU A 85 -6.91 -2.51 2.17
N ALA A 86 -7.33 -3.76 2.27
CA ALA A 86 -8.05 -4.46 1.22
C ALA A 86 -9.13 -5.37 1.82
N ALA A 87 -10.24 -5.53 1.13
CA ALA A 87 -11.37 -6.35 1.59
C ALA A 87 -11.78 -6.08 3.07
N GLY A 88 -11.74 -4.82 3.48
CA GLY A 88 -12.12 -4.38 4.83
C GLY A 88 -11.16 -4.79 5.95
N ARG A 89 -9.92 -5.19 5.61
CA ARG A 89 -8.91 -5.63 6.59
C ARG A 89 -7.58 -4.92 6.34
N LEU A 90 -6.85 -4.65 7.42
CA LEU A 90 -5.45 -4.22 7.32
C LEU A 90 -4.55 -5.45 7.26
N TYR A 91 -3.60 -5.43 6.34
CA TYR A 91 -2.58 -6.47 6.22
C TYR A 91 -1.20 -5.86 6.37
N LEU A 92 -0.36 -6.52 7.12
CA LEU A 92 1.04 -6.14 7.29
C LEU A 92 1.90 -7.40 7.46
N CYS A 93 3.21 -7.25 7.21
CA CYS A 93 4.19 -8.26 7.56
C CYS A 93 5.19 -7.73 8.59
N SER A 94 5.71 -8.63 9.40
CA SER A 94 6.85 -8.32 10.25
C SER A 94 8.17 -8.44 9.48
N PRO A 95 9.30 -7.97 10.03
CA PRO A 95 10.63 -8.20 9.44
C PRO A 95 10.92 -9.67 9.14
N PHE A 96 10.33 -10.57 9.89
CA PHE A 96 10.49 -12.02 9.75
C PHE A 96 9.49 -12.66 8.77
N ASN A 97 8.88 -11.84 7.89
CA ASN A 97 7.90 -12.24 6.89
C ASN A 97 6.63 -12.89 7.48
N GLU A 98 6.38 -12.71 8.77
CA GLU A 98 5.11 -13.11 9.37
C GLU A 98 4.01 -12.15 8.93
N ALA A 99 2.99 -12.68 8.26
CA ALA A 99 1.86 -11.88 7.80
C ALA A 99 0.74 -11.84 8.85
N SER A 100 0.10 -10.71 9.00
CA SER A 100 -1.07 -10.52 9.88
C SER A 100 -2.19 -9.82 9.15
N ALA A 101 -3.42 -10.28 9.36
CA ALA A 101 -4.63 -9.52 9.06
C ALA A 101 -5.22 -8.97 10.35
N ILE A 102 -5.61 -7.71 10.32
CA ILE A 102 -6.05 -6.95 11.49
C ILE A 102 -7.39 -6.31 11.17
N ASP A 103 -8.30 -6.34 12.13
CA ASP A 103 -9.53 -5.55 12.09
C ASP A 103 -9.18 -4.05 12.24
N PRO A 104 -9.45 -3.21 11.24
CA PRO A 104 -9.07 -1.80 11.28
C PRO A 104 -9.83 -0.99 12.34
N ALA A 105 -11.00 -1.45 12.78
CA ALA A 105 -11.79 -0.75 13.79
C ALA A 105 -11.29 -1.02 15.21
N THR A 106 -10.76 -2.21 15.47
CA THR A 106 -10.42 -2.67 16.81
C THR A 106 -8.93 -2.92 17.06
N GLY A 107 -8.13 -3.02 15.99
CA GLY A 107 -6.71 -3.39 16.07
C GLY A 107 -6.47 -4.86 16.42
N LYS A 108 -7.51 -5.70 16.47
CA LYS A 108 -7.36 -7.12 16.80
C LYS A 108 -6.87 -7.91 15.61
N ALA A 109 -5.92 -8.84 15.85
CA ALA A 109 -5.52 -9.79 14.83
C ALA A 109 -6.69 -10.73 14.50
N LEU A 110 -6.99 -10.85 13.21
CA LEU A 110 -7.97 -11.79 12.68
C LEU A 110 -7.32 -13.14 12.39
N TRP A 111 -6.11 -13.09 11.85
CA TRP A 111 -5.24 -14.26 11.65
C TRP A 111 -3.77 -13.83 11.55
N ARG A 112 -2.88 -14.80 11.72
CA ARG A 112 -1.43 -14.66 11.50
C ARG A 112 -0.93 -15.87 10.72
N PHE A 113 0.07 -15.62 9.88
CA PHE A 113 0.81 -16.64 9.16
C PHE A 113 2.30 -16.48 9.47
N ASP A 114 2.95 -17.54 9.89
CA ASP A 114 4.39 -17.57 10.17
C ASP A 114 5.06 -18.55 9.19
N PRO A 115 5.88 -18.05 8.25
CA PRO A 115 6.60 -18.90 7.29
C PRO A 115 7.75 -19.68 7.91
N LYS A 116 8.03 -19.49 9.21
CA LYS A 116 9.12 -20.19 9.94
C LYS A 116 10.49 -19.97 9.28
N ILE A 117 10.80 -18.73 8.91
CA ILE A 117 12.12 -18.44 8.36
C ILE A 117 13.21 -18.71 9.41
N ALA A 118 14.38 -19.18 8.96
CA ALA A 118 15.52 -19.41 9.83
C ALA A 118 16.04 -18.07 10.41
N THR A 119 16.27 -18.02 11.72
CA THR A 119 16.77 -16.82 12.41
C THR A 119 18.23 -16.95 12.86
N ASP A 120 18.83 -18.10 12.64
CA ASP A 120 20.24 -18.45 12.91
C ASP A 120 21.15 -18.27 11.68
N VAL A 121 20.59 -17.92 10.54
CA VAL A 121 21.33 -17.64 9.30
C VAL A 121 21.45 -16.14 9.03
N ARG A 122 22.46 -15.75 8.26
CA ARG A 122 22.62 -14.36 7.83
C ARG A 122 22.09 -14.20 6.41
N TYR A 123 21.07 -13.37 6.25
CA TYR A 123 20.57 -12.96 4.95
C TYR A 123 21.30 -11.70 4.45
N PRO A 124 21.46 -11.51 3.13
CA PRO A 124 22.19 -10.37 2.57
C PRO A 124 21.65 -9.00 2.98
N ASN A 125 20.33 -8.89 3.15
CA ASN A 125 19.64 -7.65 3.54
C ASN A 125 19.02 -7.76 4.94
N ASP A 126 19.54 -8.65 5.78
CA ASP A 126 19.01 -8.94 7.11
C ASP A 126 17.50 -9.30 7.08
N TYR A 127 16.76 -9.06 8.17
CA TYR A 127 15.33 -9.37 8.24
C TYR A 127 14.53 -8.12 7.90
N ASN A 128 13.82 -8.17 6.78
CA ASN A 128 13.05 -7.05 6.28
C ASN A 128 11.85 -7.55 5.44
N CYS A 129 10.67 -7.04 5.74
CA CYS A 129 9.50 -7.17 4.88
C CYS A 129 8.91 -5.78 4.63
N ARG A 130 8.86 -5.34 3.37
CA ARG A 130 8.40 -4.00 3.01
C ARG A 130 6.90 -3.91 2.79
N GLY A 131 6.21 -5.02 2.58
CA GLY A 131 4.78 -5.03 2.39
C GLY A 131 4.24 -6.34 1.86
N LEU A 132 2.93 -6.39 1.74
CA LEU A 132 2.17 -7.48 1.15
C LEU A 132 1.49 -6.99 -0.12
N ALA A 133 1.18 -7.90 -1.04
CA ALA A 133 0.34 -7.65 -2.19
C ALA A 133 -1.01 -8.36 -2.01
N TYR A 134 -2.09 -7.66 -2.30
CA TYR A 134 -3.42 -8.24 -2.32
C TYR A 134 -3.82 -8.58 -3.75
N TRP A 135 -4.31 -9.80 -3.93
CA TRP A 135 -4.86 -10.24 -5.19
C TRP A 135 -6.22 -10.89 -4.96
N LYS A 136 -7.16 -10.67 -5.86
CA LYS A 136 -8.48 -11.30 -5.87
C LYS A 136 -8.75 -11.85 -7.26
N ASN A 137 -9.18 -13.10 -7.33
CA ASN A 137 -9.66 -13.68 -8.58
C ASN A 137 -11.08 -13.17 -8.91
N PRO A 138 -11.26 -12.32 -9.93
CA PRO A 138 -12.57 -11.77 -10.24
C PRO A 138 -13.56 -12.82 -10.78
N ALA A 139 -13.06 -13.96 -11.26
CA ALA A 139 -13.87 -15.06 -11.81
C ALA A 139 -14.16 -16.16 -10.77
N ALA A 140 -13.59 -16.10 -9.57
CA ALA A 140 -13.83 -17.13 -8.56
C ALA A 140 -15.19 -16.96 -7.90
N ALA A 141 -15.83 -18.10 -7.58
CA ALA A 141 -17.00 -18.07 -6.70
C ALA A 141 -16.63 -17.46 -5.34
N PRO A 142 -17.55 -16.77 -4.64
CA PRO A 142 -17.23 -16.04 -3.41
C PRO A 142 -16.54 -16.85 -2.31
N ASN A 143 -16.78 -18.15 -2.26
CA ASN A 143 -16.22 -19.07 -1.26
C ASN A 143 -15.20 -20.07 -1.83
N ALA A 144 -14.71 -19.84 -3.06
CA ALA A 144 -13.72 -20.73 -3.66
C ALA A 144 -12.39 -20.63 -2.89
N PRO A 145 -11.65 -21.73 -2.70
CA PRO A 145 -10.31 -21.69 -2.15
C PRO A 145 -9.42 -20.74 -2.97
N CYS A 146 -8.60 -19.95 -2.29
CA CYS A 146 -7.69 -18.97 -2.92
C CYS A 146 -8.41 -17.94 -3.83
N ALA A 147 -9.68 -17.61 -3.56
CA ALA A 147 -10.38 -16.54 -4.30
C ALA A 147 -9.84 -15.13 -3.94
N GLN A 148 -9.22 -15.02 -2.77
CA GLN A 148 -8.59 -13.78 -2.25
C GLN A 148 -7.55 -14.13 -1.20
#